data_3d05ac961753af6f5634eeb6536ad1fa
#
_entry.id   3d05ac961753af6f5634eeb6536ad1fa
#
_cell.length_a   1.000
_cell.length_b   1.000
_cell.length_c   1.000
_cell.angle_alpha   90.00
_cell.angle_beta   90.00
_cell.angle_gamma   90.00
#
_symmetry.space_group_name_H-M   'P 1'
#
loop_
_entity.id
_entity.type
_entity.pdbx_description
1 polymer ?
#
loop_
_entity_poly.entity_id
_entity_poly.type
_entity_poly.pdbx_seq_one_letter_code
_entity_poly.pdbx_strand_id
1 'polypeptide(L)'
;MSRFGSQLAVVGSADDRAEAPDMVVAEHVVKRFGSNTVLKDISLTVKRGEVMCLVGPSGSGKSTFLRLINHLEQLSAGRLTVDGALVGYHERNGRLYEQHPRDAAMQRRDIGMVFQQFNLFPHMTALENIIEAPIRVKKQSKADATARARVLLDRVGLAEKINSYPGHLSGGQQQRVAIARALAMDPKLMLFDEPTSALDPELVGEVLDVMKALAASGMTMIVVTHEMGFAREVADSLVFMDGGVVVETGNPREVLANPQHERTKAFLSKVL
;
A
#
# COMPACT_ATOMS: atom_id res chain seq x y z
N MET A 1 -33.56 4.08 14.38
CA MET A 1 -33.01 5.37 14.77
C MET A 1 -31.53 5.14 15.12
N SER A 2 -30.72 5.27 14.16
CA SER A 2 -29.64 6.22 13.90
C SER A 2 -28.70 6.50 15.08
N ARG A 3 -27.50 5.88 15.06
CA ARG A 3 -26.26 6.39 15.65
C ARG A 3 -25.06 5.89 14.84
N PHE A 4 -24.99 6.30 13.57
CA PHE A 4 -23.77 6.33 12.77
C PHE A 4 -23.71 7.68 12.05
N GLY A 5 -23.69 8.73 12.89
CA GLY A 5 -23.46 10.10 12.47
C GLY A 5 -21.96 10.40 12.60
N SER A 6 -21.34 10.71 11.49
CA SER A 6 -20.25 11.67 11.31
C SER A 6 -19.19 11.75 12.42
N GLN A 7 -18.08 11.05 12.24
CA GLN A 7 -16.77 11.60 12.54
C GLN A 7 -15.93 11.49 11.26
N LEU A 8 -16.15 12.41 10.33
CA LEU A 8 -15.12 12.85 9.43
C LEU A 8 -14.13 13.59 10.32
N ALA A 9 -13.09 12.90 10.79
CA ALA A 9 -11.93 13.55 11.36
C ALA A 9 -11.40 14.50 10.29
N VAL A 10 -11.34 15.79 10.63
CA VAL A 10 -10.68 16.81 9.83
C VAL A 10 -9.27 16.31 9.61
N VAL A 11 -8.88 16.14 8.35
CA VAL A 11 -7.51 15.78 7.97
C VAL A 11 -6.62 16.89 8.53
N GLY A 12 -5.77 16.54 9.52
CA GLY A 12 -4.79 17.45 10.08
C GLY A 12 -3.90 18.04 8.98
N SER A 13 -3.42 19.27 9.22
CA SER A 13 -2.45 19.92 8.33
C SER A 13 -1.18 19.09 8.18
N ALA A 14 -0.34 19.40 7.19
CA ALA A 14 0.96 18.73 7.02
C ALA A 14 1.83 18.78 8.31
N ASP A 15 1.69 19.85 9.09
CA ASP A 15 2.37 20.00 10.39
C ASP A 15 1.87 18.98 11.43
N ASP A 16 0.57 18.69 11.48
CA ASP A 16 0.00 17.69 12.40
C ASP A 16 0.51 16.27 12.10
N ARG A 17 0.89 15.99 10.85
CA ARG A 17 1.43 14.68 10.44
C ARG A 17 2.91 14.53 10.82
N ALA A 18 3.68 15.59 10.91
CA ALA A 18 5.08 15.54 11.33
C ALA A 18 5.24 15.02 12.76
N GLU A 19 4.27 15.29 13.64
CA GLU A 19 4.21 14.81 15.03
C GLU A 19 3.50 13.44 15.18
N ALA A 20 2.90 12.91 14.08
CA ALA A 20 2.21 11.63 14.14
C ALA A 20 3.19 10.46 14.43
N PRO A 21 2.73 9.41 15.13
CA PRO A 21 3.58 8.25 15.41
C PRO A 21 3.97 7.52 14.13
N ASP A 22 5.12 6.84 14.18
CA ASP A 22 5.64 6.08 13.06
C ASP A 22 4.73 4.88 12.75
N MET A 23 4.41 4.70 11.48
CA MET A 23 3.69 3.54 10.98
C MET A 23 4.66 2.48 10.44
N VAL A 24 5.67 2.90 9.66
CA VAL A 24 6.71 2.02 9.15
C VAL A 24 8.06 2.64 9.47
N VAL A 25 8.98 1.86 10.05
CA VAL A 25 10.37 2.25 10.25
C VAL A 25 11.26 1.16 9.65
N ALA A 26 12.04 1.52 8.67
CA ALA A 26 13.07 0.69 8.07
C ALA A 26 14.45 1.23 8.45
N GLU A 27 15.30 0.37 9.02
CA GLU A 27 16.63 0.69 9.47
C GLU A 27 17.62 -0.29 8.84
N HIS A 28 18.44 0.20 7.91
CA HIS A 28 19.49 -0.57 7.24
C HIS A 28 18.98 -1.88 6.61
N VAL A 29 17.79 -1.84 6.00
CA VAL A 29 17.12 -3.02 5.45
C VAL A 29 17.87 -3.53 4.22
N VAL A 30 18.23 -4.83 4.28
CA VAL A 30 18.90 -5.55 3.20
C VAL A 30 18.07 -6.76 2.79
N LYS A 31 17.94 -6.97 1.47
CA LYS A 31 17.33 -8.20 0.92
C LYS A 31 18.22 -8.80 -0.15
N ARG A 32 18.48 -10.09 0.02
CA ARG A 32 19.24 -10.92 -0.94
C ARG A 32 18.38 -12.09 -1.42
N PHE A 33 18.53 -12.42 -2.68
CA PHE A 33 18.01 -13.65 -3.29
C PHE A 33 19.22 -14.43 -3.84
N GLY A 34 19.64 -15.46 -3.12
CA GLY A 34 20.90 -16.15 -3.41
C GLY A 34 22.08 -15.17 -3.34
N SER A 35 22.85 -15.06 -4.42
CA SER A 35 23.98 -14.12 -4.53
C SER A 35 23.56 -12.69 -4.91
N ASN A 36 22.33 -12.47 -5.37
CA ASN A 36 21.88 -11.16 -5.82
C ASN A 36 21.34 -10.33 -4.64
N THR A 37 21.94 -9.16 -4.38
CA THR A 37 21.47 -8.19 -3.39
C THR A 37 20.54 -7.19 -4.07
N VAL A 38 19.24 -7.31 -3.82
CA VAL A 38 18.18 -6.46 -4.41
C VAL A 38 18.00 -5.17 -3.61
N LEU A 39 17.98 -5.24 -2.27
CA LEU A 39 17.99 -4.07 -1.39
C LEU A 39 19.30 -4.09 -0.61
N LYS A 40 20.06 -2.97 -0.66
CA LYS A 40 21.41 -2.91 -0.13
C LYS A 40 21.51 -2.22 1.23
N ASP A 41 20.73 -1.17 1.44
CA ASP A 41 20.68 -0.40 2.68
C ASP A 41 19.50 0.59 2.59
N ILE A 42 18.30 0.13 2.93
CA ILE A 42 17.12 0.99 2.91
C ILE A 42 16.83 1.47 4.33
N SER A 43 16.89 2.77 4.51
CA SER A 43 16.49 3.44 5.75
C SER A 43 15.49 4.54 5.42
N LEU A 44 14.26 4.40 5.93
CA LEU A 44 13.18 5.37 5.77
C LEU A 44 12.10 5.18 6.85
N THR A 45 11.32 6.23 7.07
CA THR A 45 10.20 6.22 8.00
C THR A 45 8.94 6.74 7.30
N VAL A 46 7.79 6.13 7.61
CA VAL A 46 6.46 6.58 7.19
C VAL A 46 5.62 6.85 8.43
N LYS A 47 5.04 8.03 8.52
CA LYS A 47 4.15 8.42 9.61
C LYS A 47 2.73 7.89 9.43
N ARG A 48 1.96 7.83 10.51
CA ARG A 48 0.51 7.53 10.39
C ARG A 48 -0.20 8.63 9.62
N GLY A 49 -1.08 8.23 8.71
CA GLY A 49 -1.82 9.14 7.83
C GLY A 49 -1.00 9.70 6.68
N GLU A 50 0.29 9.38 6.58
CA GLU A 50 1.16 9.81 5.49
C GLU A 50 0.90 8.97 4.23
N VAL A 51 0.95 9.64 3.09
CA VAL A 51 1.02 9.02 1.76
C VAL A 51 2.44 9.16 1.22
N MET A 52 3.19 8.06 1.18
CA MET A 52 4.53 8.00 0.59
C MET A 52 4.47 7.38 -0.80
N CYS A 53 5.04 8.07 -1.81
CA CYS A 53 5.24 7.49 -3.14
C CYS A 53 6.67 6.99 -3.33
N LEU A 54 6.82 5.73 -3.76
CA LEU A 54 8.08 5.12 -4.16
C LEU A 54 8.17 5.12 -5.68
N VAL A 55 9.17 5.79 -6.22
CA VAL A 55 9.39 5.92 -7.66
C VAL A 55 10.80 5.46 -8.05
N GLY A 56 11.03 5.16 -9.32
CA GLY A 56 12.33 4.74 -9.82
C GLY A 56 12.23 3.66 -10.90
N PRO A 57 13.35 3.31 -11.56
CA PRO A 57 13.37 2.35 -12.66
C PRO A 57 12.91 0.95 -12.24
N SER A 58 12.48 0.15 -13.22
CA SER A 58 12.18 -1.26 -12.99
C SER A 58 13.41 -1.99 -12.46
N GLY A 59 13.20 -2.90 -11.50
CA GLY A 59 14.30 -3.63 -10.86
C GLY A 59 15.04 -2.85 -9.75
N SER A 60 14.63 -1.62 -9.40
CA SER A 60 15.27 -0.87 -8.30
C SER A 60 14.95 -1.40 -6.89
N GLY A 61 14.02 -2.37 -6.77
CA GLY A 61 13.69 -3.01 -5.49
C GLY A 61 12.39 -2.55 -4.84
N LYS A 62 11.63 -1.62 -5.44
CA LYS A 62 10.38 -1.04 -4.88
C LYS A 62 9.36 -2.10 -4.43
N SER A 63 8.95 -2.99 -5.33
CA SER A 63 8.01 -4.08 -5.03
C SER A 63 8.57 -5.05 -4.00
N THR A 64 9.88 -5.31 -4.01
CA THR A 64 10.54 -6.13 -2.99
C THR A 64 10.44 -5.48 -1.62
N PHE A 65 10.61 -4.16 -1.52
CA PHE A 65 10.47 -3.43 -0.28
C PHE A 65 9.01 -3.49 0.26
N LEU A 66 7.99 -3.30 -0.61
CA LEU A 66 6.59 -3.49 -0.21
C LEU A 66 6.32 -4.90 0.32
N ARG A 67 6.88 -5.92 -0.34
CA ARG A 67 6.71 -7.32 0.09
C ARG A 67 7.39 -7.62 1.43
N LEU A 68 8.48 -6.93 1.76
CA LEU A 68 9.08 -7.01 3.09
C LEU A 68 8.16 -6.41 4.15
N ILE A 69 7.58 -5.22 3.89
CA ILE A 69 6.65 -4.55 4.83
C ILE A 69 5.45 -5.46 5.14
N ASN A 70 4.89 -6.12 4.11
CA ASN A 70 3.78 -7.08 4.28
C ASN A 70 4.23 -8.49 4.67
N HIS A 71 5.50 -8.67 5.01
CA HIS A 71 6.08 -9.98 5.37
C HIS A 71 5.72 -11.09 4.37
N LEU A 72 5.68 -10.78 3.08
CA LEU A 72 5.63 -11.76 1.98
C LEU A 72 7.03 -12.21 1.60
N GLU A 73 8.04 -11.43 2.00
CA GLU A 73 9.46 -11.74 1.89
C GLU A 73 10.13 -11.56 3.24
N GLN A 74 11.20 -12.30 3.49
CA GLN A 74 11.99 -12.19 4.72
C GLN A 74 13.16 -11.23 4.53
N LEU A 75 13.49 -10.46 5.57
CA LEU A 75 14.69 -9.62 5.62
C LEU A 75 15.95 -10.50 5.57
N SER A 76 17.00 -10.01 4.92
CA SER A 76 18.33 -10.62 5.00
C SER A 76 19.20 -9.97 6.08
N ALA A 77 19.01 -8.67 6.34
CA ALA A 77 19.63 -7.90 7.43
C ALA A 77 18.85 -6.60 7.66
N GLY A 78 19.18 -5.89 8.73
CA GLY A 78 18.52 -4.66 9.13
C GLY A 78 17.31 -4.89 10.04
N ARG A 79 16.52 -3.85 10.25
CA ARG A 79 15.33 -3.86 11.12
C ARG A 79 14.15 -3.22 10.37
N LEU A 80 13.00 -3.82 10.47
CA LEU A 80 11.75 -3.28 9.91
C LEU A 80 10.65 -3.43 10.94
N THR A 81 9.98 -2.32 11.25
CA THR A 81 8.81 -2.32 12.13
C THR A 81 7.60 -1.77 11.38
N VAL A 82 6.43 -2.30 11.68
CA VAL A 82 5.14 -1.79 11.22
C VAL A 82 4.22 -1.68 12.42
N ASP A 83 3.65 -0.49 12.62
CA ASP A 83 2.80 -0.19 13.79
C ASP A 83 3.46 -0.57 15.13
N GLY A 84 4.78 -0.29 15.24
CA GLY A 84 5.61 -0.61 16.40
C GLY A 84 6.01 -2.09 16.55
N ALA A 85 5.50 -2.99 15.72
CA ALA A 85 5.82 -4.41 15.77
C ALA A 85 6.91 -4.78 14.76
N LEU A 86 7.93 -5.55 15.18
CA LEU A 86 8.96 -6.08 14.29
C LEU A 86 8.35 -7.00 13.22
N VAL A 87 8.77 -6.83 11.98
CA VAL A 87 8.37 -7.70 10.87
C VAL A 87 9.25 -8.94 10.85
N GLY A 88 8.63 -10.12 10.95
CA GLY A 88 9.30 -11.41 10.84
C GLY A 88 10.05 -11.88 12.09
N TYR A 89 10.20 -11.01 13.08
CA TYR A 89 10.95 -11.33 14.30
C TYR A 89 10.22 -10.83 15.54
N HIS A 90 10.55 -11.43 16.69
CA HIS A 90 10.24 -10.89 18.01
C HIS A 90 11.54 -10.80 18.83
N GLU A 91 11.63 -9.77 19.66
CA GLU A 91 12.78 -9.56 20.53
C GLU A 91 12.49 -10.13 21.93
N ARG A 92 13.42 -10.93 22.45
CA ARG A 92 13.38 -11.44 23.82
C ARG A 92 14.79 -11.42 24.42
N ASN A 93 14.95 -10.72 25.54
CA ASN A 93 16.24 -10.56 26.23
C ASN A 93 17.36 -10.04 25.33
N GLY A 94 17.08 -9.07 24.45
CA GLY A 94 18.03 -8.47 23.51
C GLY A 94 18.43 -9.38 22.34
N ARG A 95 17.70 -10.49 22.12
CA ARG A 95 17.92 -11.40 20.99
C ARG A 95 16.69 -11.46 20.10
N LEU A 96 16.91 -11.50 18.80
CA LEU A 96 15.87 -11.63 17.78
C LEU A 96 15.61 -13.13 17.54
N TYR A 97 14.35 -13.49 17.57
CA TYR A 97 13.85 -14.82 17.23
C TYR A 97 12.87 -14.69 16.07
N GLU A 98 12.93 -15.60 15.13
CA GLU A 98 11.99 -15.66 14.02
C GLU A 98 10.56 -15.86 14.54
N GLN A 99 9.61 -15.12 13.98
CA GLN A 99 8.20 -15.24 14.35
C GLN A 99 7.61 -16.56 13.86
N HIS A 100 6.71 -17.10 14.66
CA HIS A 100 5.90 -18.22 14.20
C HIS A 100 5.01 -17.78 13.02
N PRO A 101 4.77 -18.63 11.98
CA PRO A 101 3.94 -18.29 10.82
C PRO A 101 2.54 -17.72 11.16
N ARG A 102 1.96 -18.12 12.29
CA ARG A 102 0.68 -17.60 12.79
C ARG A 102 0.76 -16.13 13.19
N ASP A 103 1.85 -15.75 13.88
CA ASP A 103 2.04 -14.37 14.36
C ASP A 103 2.29 -13.43 13.17
N ALA A 104 3.10 -13.88 12.22
CA ALA A 104 3.31 -13.20 10.95
C ALA A 104 1.98 -13.02 10.16
N ALA A 105 1.12 -14.05 10.13
CA ALA A 105 -0.20 -13.95 9.50
C ALA A 105 -1.12 -12.97 10.24
N MET A 106 -1.00 -12.85 11.57
CA MET A 106 -1.75 -11.86 12.34
C MET A 106 -1.30 -10.43 12.06
N GLN A 107 0.01 -10.18 11.91
CA GLN A 107 0.52 -8.86 11.51
C GLN A 107 0.02 -8.46 10.11
N ARG A 108 0.06 -9.38 9.14
CA ARG A 108 -0.46 -9.12 7.78
C ARG A 108 -1.93 -8.75 7.73
N ARG A 109 -2.71 -9.15 8.72
CA ARG A 109 -4.15 -8.85 8.78
C ARG A 109 -4.45 -7.35 8.80
N ASP A 110 -3.55 -6.56 9.40
CA ASP A 110 -3.71 -5.12 9.59
C ASP A 110 -3.03 -4.31 8.46
N ILE A 111 -2.47 -4.99 7.45
CA ILE A 111 -1.83 -4.41 6.27
C ILE A 111 -2.59 -4.83 5.02
N GLY A 112 -3.20 -3.88 4.33
CA GLY A 112 -3.82 -4.12 3.02
C GLY A 112 -2.77 -4.05 1.91
N MET A 113 -2.85 -4.94 0.93
CA MET A 113 -1.97 -4.89 -0.24
C MET A 113 -2.77 -5.05 -1.52
N VAL A 114 -2.51 -4.15 -2.46
CA VAL A 114 -3.06 -4.13 -3.82
C VAL A 114 -1.90 -4.32 -4.79
N PHE A 115 -2.00 -5.34 -5.64
CA PHE A 115 -0.95 -5.75 -6.56
C PHE A 115 -1.17 -5.16 -7.95
N GLN A 116 -0.14 -5.17 -8.77
CA GLN A 116 -0.17 -4.81 -10.18
C GLN A 116 -1.17 -5.66 -10.97
N GLN A 117 -1.16 -6.98 -10.74
CA GLN A 117 -2.22 -7.88 -11.20
C GLN A 117 -3.29 -7.92 -10.11
N PHE A 118 -4.55 -7.83 -10.49
CA PHE A 118 -5.70 -7.66 -9.57
C PHE A 118 -5.84 -8.81 -8.57
N ASN A 119 -5.37 -10.02 -8.92
CA ASN A 119 -5.36 -11.22 -8.09
C ASN A 119 -6.71 -11.53 -7.44
N LEU A 120 -7.80 -11.26 -8.16
CA LEU A 120 -9.13 -11.68 -7.75
C LEU A 120 -9.29 -13.19 -7.92
N PHE A 121 -10.06 -13.82 -7.05
CA PHE A 121 -10.46 -15.21 -7.20
C PHE A 121 -11.45 -15.31 -8.36
N PRO A 122 -11.09 -15.97 -9.50
CA PRO A 122 -11.90 -15.93 -10.72
C PRO A 122 -13.23 -16.68 -10.60
N HIS A 123 -13.32 -17.61 -9.65
CA HIS A 123 -14.51 -18.42 -9.35
C HIS A 123 -15.46 -17.79 -8.32
N MET A 124 -15.12 -16.59 -7.84
CA MET A 124 -15.89 -15.82 -6.86
C MET A 124 -16.39 -14.52 -7.49
N THR A 125 -17.58 -14.10 -7.12
CA THR A 125 -18.14 -12.77 -7.46
C THR A 125 -17.35 -11.65 -6.78
N ALA A 126 -17.60 -10.39 -7.16
CA ALA A 126 -17.01 -9.22 -6.51
C ALA A 126 -17.32 -9.23 -4.99
N LEU A 127 -18.56 -9.49 -4.61
CA LEU A 127 -18.98 -9.63 -3.21
C LEU A 127 -18.17 -10.72 -2.49
N GLU A 128 -18.12 -11.92 -3.05
CA GLU A 128 -17.46 -13.07 -2.43
C GLU A 128 -15.96 -12.82 -2.27
N ASN A 129 -15.29 -12.18 -3.25
CA ASN A 129 -13.90 -11.76 -3.14
C ASN A 129 -13.65 -10.82 -1.95
N ILE A 130 -14.61 -9.93 -1.65
CA ILE A 130 -14.46 -8.93 -0.58
C ILE A 130 -14.72 -9.55 0.78
N ILE A 131 -15.75 -10.43 0.92
CA ILE A 131 -16.17 -10.95 2.23
C ILE A 131 -15.37 -12.16 2.71
N GLU A 132 -14.62 -12.83 1.84
CA GLU A 132 -13.92 -14.08 2.18
C GLU A 132 -12.95 -13.90 3.35
N ALA A 133 -12.06 -12.90 3.28
CA ALA A 133 -11.09 -12.67 4.34
C ALA A 133 -11.73 -12.19 5.67
N PRO A 134 -12.66 -11.24 5.69
CA PRO A 134 -13.42 -10.89 6.91
C PRO A 134 -14.06 -12.08 7.62
N ILE A 135 -14.68 -12.97 6.85
CA ILE A 135 -15.33 -14.16 7.42
C ILE A 135 -14.29 -15.17 7.92
N ARG A 136 -13.30 -15.52 7.07
CA ARG A 136 -12.34 -16.58 7.39
C ARG A 136 -11.30 -16.17 8.42
N VAL A 137 -10.78 -14.95 8.33
CA VAL A 137 -9.66 -14.48 9.16
C VAL A 137 -10.17 -13.73 10.40
N LYS A 138 -11.09 -12.76 10.23
CA LYS A 138 -11.64 -11.97 11.34
C LYS A 138 -12.81 -12.64 12.05
N LYS A 139 -13.33 -13.76 11.53
CA LYS A 139 -14.49 -14.47 12.07
C LYS A 139 -15.76 -13.62 12.15
N GLN A 140 -15.88 -12.63 11.26
CA GLN A 140 -17.09 -11.81 11.16
C GLN A 140 -18.27 -12.65 10.68
N SER A 141 -19.49 -12.25 11.06
CA SER A 141 -20.69 -12.85 10.51
C SER A 141 -20.81 -12.57 9.01
N LYS A 142 -21.42 -13.49 8.26
CA LYS A 142 -21.66 -13.27 6.83
C LYS A 142 -22.53 -12.03 6.58
N ALA A 143 -23.47 -11.76 7.47
CA ALA A 143 -24.35 -10.59 7.37
C ALA A 143 -23.55 -9.29 7.49
N ASP A 144 -22.70 -9.15 8.53
CA ASP A 144 -21.89 -7.95 8.76
C ASP A 144 -20.87 -7.75 7.64
N ALA A 145 -20.16 -8.83 7.23
CA ALA A 145 -19.22 -8.79 6.13
C ALA A 145 -19.90 -8.37 4.81
N THR A 146 -21.11 -8.88 4.53
CA THR A 146 -21.87 -8.50 3.34
C THR A 146 -22.32 -7.04 3.40
N ALA A 147 -22.83 -6.57 4.55
CA ALA A 147 -23.24 -5.18 4.71
C ALA A 147 -22.07 -4.23 4.46
N ARG A 148 -20.90 -4.53 5.05
CA ARG A 148 -19.68 -3.75 4.83
C ARG A 148 -19.21 -3.80 3.38
N ALA A 149 -19.21 -4.98 2.74
CA ALA A 149 -18.80 -5.12 1.35
C ALA A 149 -19.65 -4.28 0.39
N ARG A 150 -20.97 -4.17 0.64
CA ARG A 150 -21.86 -3.28 -0.13
C ARG A 150 -21.43 -1.82 -0.03
N VAL A 151 -21.14 -1.34 1.17
CA VAL A 151 -20.64 0.02 1.40
C VAL A 151 -19.31 0.25 0.68
N LEU A 152 -18.40 -0.73 0.72
CA LEU A 152 -17.11 -0.62 0.03
C LEU A 152 -17.25 -0.64 -1.49
N LEU A 153 -18.12 -1.49 -2.04
CA LEU A 153 -18.41 -1.50 -3.47
C LEU A 153 -19.03 -0.18 -3.95
N ASP A 154 -19.93 0.39 -3.17
CA ASP A 154 -20.50 1.72 -3.45
C ASP A 154 -19.41 2.80 -3.43
N ARG A 155 -18.55 2.79 -2.41
CA ARG A 155 -17.42 3.73 -2.27
C ARG A 155 -16.43 3.69 -3.44
N VAL A 156 -16.26 2.53 -4.09
CA VAL A 156 -15.43 2.38 -5.30
C VAL A 156 -16.22 2.47 -6.60
N GLY A 157 -17.49 2.90 -6.54
CA GLY A 157 -18.36 3.09 -7.71
C GLY A 157 -18.78 1.79 -8.42
N LEU A 158 -18.92 0.68 -7.67
CA LEU A 158 -19.23 -0.64 -8.22
C LEU A 158 -20.43 -1.31 -7.55
N ALA A 159 -21.37 -0.55 -6.97
CA ALA A 159 -22.55 -1.08 -6.30
C ALA A 159 -23.34 -2.08 -7.17
N GLU A 160 -23.51 -1.76 -8.47
CA GLU A 160 -24.25 -2.59 -9.44
C GLU A 160 -23.47 -3.85 -9.89
N LYS A 161 -22.18 -3.93 -9.58
CA LYS A 161 -21.29 -5.04 -9.98
C LYS A 161 -21.12 -6.10 -8.91
N ILE A 162 -21.88 -6.03 -7.83
CA ILE A 162 -21.77 -6.89 -6.64
C ILE A 162 -21.75 -8.39 -6.96
N ASN A 163 -22.56 -8.84 -7.94
CA ASN A 163 -22.67 -10.23 -8.36
C ASN A 163 -21.83 -10.57 -9.62
N SER A 164 -21.03 -9.63 -10.12
CA SER A 164 -20.20 -9.85 -11.29
C SER A 164 -18.97 -10.69 -10.95
N TYR A 165 -18.61 -11.62 -11.83
CA TYR A 165 -17.34 -12.37 -11.75
C TYR A 165 -16.21 -11.53 -12.35
N PRO A 166 -14.95 -11.74 -11.95
CA PRO A 166 -13.80 -10.99 -12.48
C PRO A 166 -13.72 -10.96 -14.00
N GLY A 167 -14.03 -12.07 -14.69
CA GLY A 167 -14.02 -12.11 -16.16
C GLY A 167 -15.07 -11.22 -16.85
N HIS A 168 -16.05 -10.70 -16.11
CA HIS A 168 -17.06 -9.77 -16.61
C HIS A 168 -16.82 -8.32 -16.15
N LEU A 169 -15.64 -8.04 -15.59
CA LEU A 169 -15.23 -6.71 -15.12
C LEU A 169 -14.07 -6.20 -15.99
N SER A 170 -14.06 -4.90 -16.30
CA SER A 170 -12.89 -4.26 -16.90
C SER A 170 -11.68 -4.30 -15.95
N GLY A 171 -10.48 -4.07 -16.46
CA GLY A 171 -9.27 -4.01 -15.62
C GLY A 171 -9.39 -3.02 -14.48
N GLY A 172 -9.87 -1.79 -14.75
CA GLY A 172 -10.11 -0.77 -13.73
C GLY A 172 -11.17 -1.18 -12.70
N GLN A 173 -12.24 -1.89 -13.13
CA GLN A 173 -13.24 -2.43 -12.22
C GLN A 173 -12.65 -3.54 -11.33
N GLN A 174 -11.85 -4.45 -11.90
CA GLN A 174 -11.17 -5.49 -11.13
C GLN A 174 -10.22 -4.89 -10.09
N GLN A 175 -9.48 -3.86 -10.43
CA GLN A 175 -8.58 -3.18 -9.51
C GLN A 175 -9.35 -2.48 -8.38
N ARG A 176 -10.47 -1.85 -8.68
CA ARG A 176 -11.32 -1.24 -7.66
C ARG A 176 -11.95 -2.28 -6.72
N VAL A 177 -12.31 -3.48 -7.23
CA VAL A 177 -12.71 -4.61 -6.36
C VAL A 177 -11.54 -5.08 -5.50
N ALA A 178 -10.31 -5.13 -6.02
CA ALA A 178 -9.13 -5.51 -5.24
C ALA A 178 -8.83 -4.50 -4.12
N ILE A 179 -9.02 -3.20 -4.38
CA ILE A 179 -8.94 -2.15 -3.35
C ILE A 179 -10.04 -2.36 -2.29
N ALA A 180 -11.29 -2.56 -2.69
CA ALA A 180 -12.40 -2.82 -1.76
C ALA A 180 -12.16 -4.08 -0.91
N ARG A 181 -11.60 -5.14 -1.50
CA ARG A 181 -11.19 -6.37 -0.80
C ARG A 181 -10.15 -6.10 0.28
N ALA A 182 -9.11 -5.31 -0.03
CA ALA A 182 -8.09 -4.94 0.95
C ALA A 182 -8.70 -4.10 2.09
N LEU A 183 -9.54 -3.13 1.77
CA LEU A 183 -10.23 -2.27 2.75
C LEU A 183 -11.21 -3.02 3.65
N ALA A 184 -11.77 -4.16 3.21
CA ALA A 184 -12.68 -4.96 4.01
C ALA A 184 -12.03 -5.54 5.28
N MET A 185 -10.70 -5.60 5.29
CA MET A 185 -9.92 -6.01 6.46
C MET A 185 -9.64 -4.87 7.45
N ASP A 186 -10.19 -3.65 7.26
CA ASP A 186 -9.90 -2.47 8.09
C ASP A 186 -8.40 -2.29 8.35
N PRO A 187 -7.58 -2.19 7.31
CA PRO A 187 -6.14 -2.13 7.47
C PRO A 187 -5.71 -0.78 8.05
N LYS A 188 -4.61 -0.78 8.80
CA LYS A 188 -3.95 0.44 9.29
C LYS A 188 -3.00 1.05 8.28
N LEU A 189 -2.53 0.24 7.32
CA LEU A 189 -1.61 0.59 6.26
C LEU A 189 -2.06 -0.04 4.96
N MET A 190 -2.07 0.73 3.87
CA MET A 190 -2.33 0.25 2.51
C MET A 190 -1.07 0.32 1.67
N LEU A 191 -0.71 -0.80 1.06
CA LEU A 191 0.41 -0.93 0.13
C LEU A 191 -0.12 -1.09 -1.29
N PHE A 192 0.37 -0.28 -2.21
CA PHE A 192 0.00 -0.34 -3.62
C PHE A 192 1.25 -0.61 -4.48
N ASP A 193 1.28 -1.76 -5.14
CA ASP A 193 2.38 -2.17 -6.01
C ASP A 193 1.98 -1.96 -7.47
N GLU A 194 2.29 -0.79 -8.03
CA GLU A 194 1.97 -0.37 -9.40
C GLU A 194 0.49 -0.58 -9.78
N PRO A 195 -0.47 0.00 -9.05
CA PRO A 195 -1.89 -0.35 -9.16
C PRO A 195 -2.54 0.00 -10.52
N THR A 196 -1.88 0.79 -11.35
CA THR A 196 -2.40 1.25 -12.65
C THR A 196 -1.67 0.67 -13.86
N SER A 197 -0.52 0.03 -13.67
CA SER A 197 0.37 -0.37 -14.76
C SER A 197 -0.19 -1.48 -15.69
N ALA A 198 -1.19 -2.24 -15.22
CA ALA A 198 -1.89 -3.27 -16.01
C ALA A 198 -3.21 -2.77 -16.63
N LEU A 199 -3.46 -1.45 -16.60
CA LEU A 199 -4.70 -0.85 -17.07
C LEU A 199 -4.51 -0.09 -18.38
N ASP A 200 -5.58 -0.05 -19.17
CA ASP A 200 -5.68 0.87 -20.30
C ASP A 200 -5.67 2.31 -19.79
N PRO A 201 -5.02 3.26 -20.49
CA PRO A 201 -4.88 4.65 -20.02
C PRO A 201 -6.21 5.34 -19.64
N GLU A 202 -7.29 5.03 -20.34
CA GLU A 202 -8.63 5.57 -20.07
C GLU A 202 -9.23 5.11 -18.74
N LEU A 203 -8.74 3.97 -18.18
CA LEU A 203 -9.24 3.40 -16.93
C LEU A 203 -8.39 3.79 -15.70
N VAL A 204 -7.23 4.39 -15.92
CA VAL A 204 -6.29 4.80 -14.84
C VAL A 204 -6.94 5.81 -13.91
N GLY A 205 -7.64 6.82 -14.48
CA GLY A 205 -8.27 7.89 -13.71
C GLY A 205 -9.20 7.39 -12.62
N GLU A 206 -10.06 6.42 -12.93
CA GLU A 206 -11.03 5.84 -11.98
C GLU A 206 -10.37 5.19 -10.76
N VAL A 207 -9.21 4.55 -10.94
CA VAL A 207 -8.45 3.92 -9.85
C VAL A 207 -7.74 4.99 -9.02
N LEU A 208 -7.14 5.98 -9.67
CA LEU A 208 -6.47 7.09 -8.99
C LEU A 208 -7.44 7.91 -8.16
N ASP A 209 -8.67 8.13 -8.61
CA ASP A 209 -9.70 8.86 -7.86
C ASP A 209 -10.09 8.11 -6.56
N VAL A 210 -10.20 6.78 -6.61
CA VAL A 210 -10.40 5.99 -5.40
C VAL A 210 -9.21 6.14 -4.45
N MET A 211 -7.97 6.11 -4.96
CA MET A 211 -6.76 6.28 -4.13
C MET A 211 -6.67 7.70 -3.54
N LYS A 212 -7.05 8.74 -4.28
CA LYS A 212 -7.16 10.13 -3.77
C LYS A 212 -8.17 10.22 -2.61
N ALA A 213 -9.33 9.59 -2.77
CA ALA A 213 -10.35 9.55 -1.71
C ALA A 213 -9.85 8.83 -0.45
N LEU A 214 -9.04 7.78 -0.59
CA LEU A 214 -8.41 7.09 0.53
C LEU A 214 -7.39 7.98 1.23
N ALA A 215 -6.51 8.66 0.49
CA ALA A 215 -5.57 9.62 1.03
C ALA A 215 -6.28 10.75 1.80
N ALA A 216 -7.33 11.33 1.22
CA ALA A 216 -8.15 12.37 1.85
C ALA A 216 -8.85 11.88 3.12
N SER A 217 -9.08 10.57 3.27
CA SER A 217 -9.65 9.99 4.50
C SER A 217 -8.61 9.74 5.61
N GLY A 218 -7.34 10.12 5.42
CA GLY A 218 -6.26 9.93 6.40
C GLY A 218 -5.67 8.50 6.41
N MET A 219 -5.91 7.71 5.37
CA MET A 219 -5.32 6.37 5.27
C MET A 219 -3.80 6.47 5.08
N THR A 220 -3.03 5.75 5.89
CA THR A 220 -1.59 5.61 5.66
C THR A 220 -1.35 4.75 4.42
N MET A 221 -0.56 5.25 3.48
CA MET A 221 -0.35 4.58 2.20
C MET A 221 1.12 4.60 1.79
N ILE A 222 1.60 3.48 1.24
CA ILE A 222 2.87 3.43 0.48
C ILE A 222 2.51 2.96 -0.93
N VAL A 223 2.84 3.80 -1.92
CA VAL A 223 2.41 3.61 -3.31
C VAL A 223 3.62 3.55 -4.22
N VAL A 224 3.89 2.39 -4.80
CA VAL A 224 4.80 2.27 -5.94
C VAL A 224 4.03 2.66 -7.18
N THR A 225 4.49 3.70 -7.89
CA THR A 225 3.76 4.25 -9.04
C THR A 225 4.67 4.87 -10.08
N HIS A 226 4.20 4.93 -11.31
CA HIS A 226 4.73 5.73 -12.41
C HIS A 226 3.87 6.95 -12.70
N GLU A 227 2.78 7.14 -11.97
CA GLU A 227 1.84 8.26 -12.09
C GLU A 227 2.38 9.49 -11.34
N MET A 228 3.28 10.27 -11.99
CA MET A 228 3.91 11.43 -11.36
C MET A 228 2.90 12.54 -11.02
N GLY A 229 1.82 12.64 -11.80
CA GLY A 229 0.70 13.54 -11.52
C GLY A 229 0.04 13.22 -10.17
N PHE A 230 -0.25 11.95 -9.92
CA PHE A 230 -0.80 11.49 -8.64
C PHE A 230 0.18 11.75 -7.48
N ALA A 231 1.47 11.40 -7.65
CA ALA A 231 2.48 11.64 -6.62
C ALA A 231 2.57 13.13 -6.24
N ARG A 232 2.56 14.04 -7.24
CA ARG A 232 2.63 15.49 -7.02
C ARG A 232 1.39 16.05 -6.32
N GLU A 233 0.20 15.49 -6.60
CA GLU A 233 -1.07 15.98 -6.07
C GLU A 233 -1.35 15.47 -4.66
N VAL A 234 -1.02 14.21 -4.38
CA VAL A 234 -1.56 13.46 -3.23
C VAL A 234 -0.50 13.07 -2.20
N ALA A 235 0.75 12.82 -2.65
CA ALA A 235 1.76 12.32 -1.73
C ALA A 235 2.30 13.42 -0.80
N ASP A 236 2.54 13.05 0.44
CA ASP A 236 3.21 13.87 1.45
C ASP A 236 4.74 13.78 1.28
N SER A 237 5.25 12.59 0.90
CA SER A 237 6.67 12.36 0.62
C SER A 237 6.87 11.52 -0.64
N LEU A 238 8.01 11.76 -1.30
CA LEU A 238 8.44 11.00 -2.46
C LEU A 238 9.84 10.45 -2.20
N VAL A 239 10.01 9.15 -2.46
CA VAL A 239 11.28 8.45 -2.35
C VAL A 239 11.67 7.90 -3.72
N PHE A 240 12.79 8.36 -4.26
CA PHE A 240 13.37 7.83 -5.48
C PHE A 240 14.37 6.72 -5.14
N MET A 241 14.11 5.51 -5.67
CA MET A 241 14.96 4.33 -5.49
C MET A 241 15.63 3.94 -6.81
N ASP A 242 16.94 3.67 -6.75
CA ASP A 242 17.67 3.10 -7.87
C ASP A 242 18.77 2.17 -7.38
N GLY A 243 18.98 1.05 -8.11
CA GLY A 243 20.03 0.07 -7.81
C GLY A 243 19.98 -0.52 -6.38
N GLY A 244 18.81 -0.55 -5.76
CA GLY A 244 18.59 -1.13 -4.44
C GLY A 244 18.88 -0.20 -3.26
N VAL A 245 18.98 1.11 -3.49
CA VAL A 245 19.18 2.13 -2.46
C VAL A 245 18.18 3.28 -2.63
N VAL A 246 17.94 4.02 -1.55
CA VAL A 246 17.26 5.32 -1.60
C VAL A 246 18.29 6.34 -2.11
N VAL A 247 17.98 7.01 -3.21
CA VAL A 247 18.85 7.99 -3.86
C VAL A 247 18.47 9.41 -3.50
N GLU A 248 17.17 9.68 -3.46
CA GLU A 248 16.64 11.01 -3.14
C GLU A 248 15.28 10.87 -2.45
N THR A 249 15.03 11.73 -1.47
CA THR A 249 13.75 11.82 -0.77
C THR A 249 13.39 13.27 -0.49
N GLY A 250 12.10 13.59 -0.52
CA GLY A 250 11.66 14.95 -0.22
C GLY A 250 10.19 15.19 -0.53
N ASN A 251 9.80 16.47 -0.50
CA ASN A 251 8.47 16.89 -0.91
C ASN A 251 8.26 16.55 -2.40
N PRO A 252 7.16 15.89 -2.78
CA PRO A 252 6.93 15.46 -4.16
C PRO A 252 6.99 16.62 -5.17
N ARG A 253 6.44 17.79 -4.83
CA ARG A 253 6.44 18.96 -5.73
C ARG A 253 7.85 19.50 -5.99
N GLU A 254 8.70 19.48 -4.94
CA GLU A 254 10.08 19.94 -5.03
C GLU A 254 10.94 18.96 -5.81
N VAL A 255 10.91 17.66 -5.45
CA VAL A 255 11.69 16.62 -6.12
C VAL A 255 11.32 16.49 -7.60
N LEU A 256 10.01 16.57 -7.94
CA LEU A 256 9.56 16.47 -9.32
C LEU A 256 9.87 17.72 -10.15
N ALA A 257 9.90 18.91 -9.54
CA ALA A 257 10.22 20.17 -10.25
C ALA A 257 11.71 20.43 -10.35
N ASN A 258 12.48 20.10 -9.31
CA ASN A 258 13.92 20.41 -9.22
C ASN A 258 14.70 19.29 -8.50
N PRO A 259 14.78 18.10 -9.11
CA PRO A 259 15.53 16.99 -8.53
C PRO A 259 17.01 17.36 -8.33
N GLN A 260 17.58 16.99 -7.19
CA GLN A 260 18.95 17.34 -6.84
C GLN A 260 19.96 16.30 -7.35
N HIS A 261 19.56 15.02 -7.33
CA HIS A 261 20.46 13.93 -7.70
C HIS A 261 20.42 13.68 -9.22
N GLU A 262 21.59 13.49 -9.86
CA GLU A 262 21.69 13.28 -11.32
C GLU A 262 20.90 12.05 -11.81
N ARG A 263 20.82 10.98 -11.00
CA ARG A 263 20.04 9.78 -11.36
C ARG A 263 18.54 10.05 -11.34
N THR A 264 18.07 10.89 -10.41
CA THR A 264 16.66 11.33 -10.34
C THR A 264 16.34 12.20 -11.56
N LYS A 265 17.20 13.16 -11.92
CA LYS A 265 17.05 13.99 -13.13
C LYS A 265 16.95 13.13 -14.40
N ALA A 266 17.88 12.18 -14.56
CA ALA A 266 17.91 11.30 -15.72
C ALA A 266 16.69 10.37 -15.80
N PHE A 267 16.09 10.00 -14.68
CA PHE A 267 14.86 9.21 -14.65
C PHE A 267 13.64 10.09 -14.99
N LEU A 268 13.49 11.22 -14.32
CA LEU A 268 12.32 12.10 -14.50
C LEU A 268 12.26 12.67 -15.92
N SER A 269 13.39 13.01 -16.57
CA SER A 269 13.41 13.47 -17.96
C SER A 269 12.88 12.46 -18.99
N LYS A 270 12.70 11.20 -18.61
CA LYS A 270 12.13 10.14 -19.47
C LYS A 270 10.66 9.85 -19.17
N VAL A 271 10.16 10.32 -18.03
CA VAL A 271 8.82 9.99 -17.52
C VAL A 271 7.89 11.21 -17.54
N LEU A 272 8.44 12.42 -17.43
CA LEU A 272 7.76 13.70 -17.58
C LEU A 272 7.94 14.24 -18.99
#